data_4ad7ff237b9fa7b8ea484c1b0eb846d1
#
_entry.id   4ad7ff237b9fa7b8ea484c1b0eb846d1
#
_cell.length_a   1.000
_cell.length_b   1.000
_cell.length_c   1.000
_cell.angle_alpha   90.00
_cell.angle_beta   90.00
_cell.angle_gamma   90.00
#
_symmetry.space_group_name_H-M   'P 1'
#
loop_
_entity.id
_entity.type
_entity.pdbx_description
1 polymer ?
#
loop_
_entity_poly.entity_id
_entity_poly.type
_entity_poly.pdbx_seq_one_letter_code
_entity_poly.pdbx_strand_id
1 'polypeptide(L)'
;MFKPDWNALKAACAKKGYAFFERGRLNLNLIGIRHSDYASNGFDDVLCCAYMDPDGTKRVEHWPATTDPGWHWLKDEFMNAKGCAVLMPGQYRGAFAEGLHKGKYPCLVQVKPLKVWRDRNRDRTLDHASIDEGMFGIHIHKAGEASVQVDRWSAGCQVLARKADFLRMMELYDASARLYGPRVTYTLLTERDFG
;
A
#
# COMPACT_ATOMS: atom_id res chain seq x y z
N MET A 1 2.85 -8.93 -13.66
CA MET A 1 3.02 -7.83 -12.70
C MET A 1 3.44 -6.58 -13.45
N PHE A 2 2.69 -5.52 -13.30
CA PHE A 2 2.99 -4.18 -13.85
C PHE A 2 4.26 -3.60 -13.19
N LYS A 3 5.19 -3.04 -13.98
CA LYS A 3 6.48 -2.54 -13.45
C LYS A 3 6.82 -1.17 -14.04
N PRO A 4 6.15 -0.10 -13.62
CA PRO A 4 6.46 1.25 -14.10
C PRO A 4 7.86 1.68 -13.65
N ASP A 5 8.57 2.35 -14.53
CA ASP A 5 9.86 2.95 -14.21
C ASP A 5 9.71 4.26 -13.41
N TRP A 6 10.83 4.87 -13.04
CA TRP A 6 10.88 6.14 -12.31
C TRP A 6 10.06 7.25 -12.98
N ASN A 7 10.19 7.37 -14.30
CA ASN A 7 9.54 8.46 -15.02
C ASN A 7 8.03 8.25 -15.12
N ALA A 8 7.59 7.01 -15.32
CA ALA A 8 6.18 6.66 -15.34
C ALA A 8 5.51 6.91 -13.97
N LEU A 9 6.17 6.50 -12.85
CA LEU A 9 5.69 6.78 -11.49
C LEU A 9 5.58 8.29 -11.22
N LYS A 10 6.63 9.04 -11.59
CA LYS A 10 6.64 10.49 -11.44
C LYS A 10 5.51 11.15 -12.25
N ALA A 11 5.32 10.74 -13.50
CA ALA A 11 4.27 11.28 -14.36
C ALA A 11 2.87 10.99 -13.82
N ALA A 12 2.62 9.76 -13.35
CA ALA A 12 1.35 9.38 -12.75
C ALA A 12 1.06 10.19 -11.47
N CYS A 13 2.05 10.38 -10.60
CA CYS A 13 1.91 11.26 -9.44
C CYS A 13 1.61 12.71 -9.84
N ALA A 14 2.31 13.24 -10.84
CA ALA A 14 2.12 14.60 -11.31
C ALA A 14 0.71 14.85 -11.89
N LYS A 15 0.16 13.91 -12.67
CA LYS A 15 -1.23 13.97 -13.19
C LYS A 15 -2.25 14.11 -12.06
N LYS A 16 -1.98 13.54 -10.88
CA LYS A 16 -2.86 13.62 -9.70
C LYS A 16 -2.57 14.80 -8.79
N GLY A 17 -1.55 15.60 -9.08
CA GLY A 17 -1.08 16.67 -8.19
C GLY A 17 -0.39 16.15 -6.93
N TYR A 18 0.11 14.90 -6.95
CA TYR A 18 0.82 14.29 -5.82
C TYR A 18 2.30 14.64 -5.86
N ALA A 19 2.88 14.78 -4.68
CA ALA A 19 4.32 14.98 -4.55
C ALA A 19 5.05 13.69 -4.93
N PHE A 20 6.18 13.85 -5.65
CA PHE A 20 7.14 12.79 -5.92
C PHE A 20 8.52 13.28 -5.46
N PHE A 21 9.17 12.54 -4.56
CA PHE A 21 10.41 12.96 -3.93
C PHE A 21 11.60 12.61 -4.82
N GLU A 22 12.19 13.62 -5.44
CA GLU A 22 13.28 13.47 -6.40
C GLU A 22 14.63 13.92 -5.83
N ARG A 23 14.65 14.46 -4.64
CA ARG A 23 15.87 15.01 -4.00
C ARG A 23 16.16 14.31 -2.69
N GLY A 24 17.45 14.12 -2.45
CA GLY A 24 17.95 13.48 -1.24
C GLY A 24 18.00 11.95 -1.38
N ARG A 25 19.14 11.39 -0.94
CA ARG A 25 19.32 9.92 -0.93
C ARG A 25 18.28 9.26 -0.03
N LEU A 26 17.76 8.12 -0.44
CA LEU A 26 16.78 7.32 0.31
C LEU A 26 15.53 8.10 0.76
N ASN A 27 15.15 9.17 0.04
CA ASN A 27 13.88 9.84 0.23
C ASN A 27 12.81 9.06 -0.52
N LEU A 28 12.08 8.21 0.18
CA LEU A 28 11.25 7.17 -0.42
C LEU A 28 9.93 7.69 -0.98
N ASN A 29 9.62 7.26 -2.19
CA ASN A 29 8.26 7.25 -2.73
C ASN A 29 7.71 5.82 -2.61
N LEU A 30 6.94 5.55 -1.56
CA LEU A 30 6.28 4.25 -1.36
C LEU A 30 4.91 4.31 -2.02
N ILE A 31 4.72 3.52 -3.09
CA ILE A 31 3.56 3.63 -3.99
C ILE A 31 2.92 2.26 -4.18
N GLY A 32 1.65 2.14 -3.80
CA GLY A 32 0.80 1.02 -4.20
C GLY A 32 0.18 1.31 -5.56
N ILE A 33 0.03 0.30 -6.40
CA ILE A 33 -0.67 0.37 -7.68
C ILE A 33 -1.70 -0.75 -7.71
N ARG A 34 -2.97 -0.35 -7.61
CA ARG A 34 -4.09 -1.27 -7.67
C ARG A 34 -4.36 -1.71 -9.09
N HIS A 35 -4.56 -3.01 -9.28
CA HIS A 35 -5.00 -3.57 -10.56
C HIS A 35 -6.38 -3.04 -10.97
N SER A 36 -6.66 -3.02 -12.28
CA SER A 36 -7.85 -2.34 -12.81
C SER A 36 -9.10 -3.20 -12.88
N ASP A 37 -9.04 -4.47 -12.54
CA ASP A 37 -10.17 -5.40 -12.66
C ASP A 37 -11.14 -5.37 -11.48
N TYR A 38 -10.77 -4.70 -10.38
CA TYR A 38 -11.54 -4.66 -9.13
C TYR A 38 -11.85 -6.03 -8.51
N ALA A 39 -11.18 -7.09 -8.98
CA ALA A 39 -11.24 -8.40 -8.37
C ALA A 39 -10.39 -8.42 -7.10
N SER A 40 -10.95 -8.91 -6.01
CA SER A 40 -10.21 -9.05 -4.76
C SER A 40 -9.60 -10.45 -4.60
N ASN A 41 -8.76 -10.62 -3.61
CA ASN A 41 -8.15 -11.89 -3.17
C ASN A 41 -6.90 -12.34 -3.93
N GLY A 42 -6.45 -11.62 -4.97
CA GLY A 42 -5.16 -11.83 -5.62
C GLY A 42 -4.03 -11.02 -4.99
N PHE A 43 -2.78 -11.44 -5.22
CA PHE A 43 -1.59 -10.60 -5.05
C PHE A 43 -1.16 -10.08 -6.43
N ASP A 44 -2.08 -9.47 -7.14
CA ASP A 44 -1.97 -8.95 -8.50
C ASP A 44 -1.68 -7.46 -8.56
N ASP A 45 -1.80 -6.77 -7.43
CA ASP A 45 -1.33 -5.40 -7.24
C ASP A 45 0.19 -5.34 -7.10
N VAL A 46 0.70 -4.12 -7.16
CA VAL A 46 2.14 -3.87 -7.01
C VAL A 46 2.40 -2.85 -5.91
N LEU A 47 3.32 -3.15 -5.01
CA LEU A 47 3.96 -2.15 -4.18
C LEU A 47 5.29 -1.76 -4.81
N CYS A 48 5.50 -0.46 -5.05
CA CYS A 48 6.74 0.09 -5.57
C CYS A 48 7.44 0.95 -4.52
N CYS A 49 8.76 0.93 -4.52
CA CYS A 49 9.56 1.90 -3.78
C CYS A 49 10.55 2.58 -4.75
N ALA A 50 10.33 3.88 -5.01
CA ALA A 50 11.23 4.67 -5.84
C ALA A 50 12.07 5.59 -4.95
N TYR A 51 13.39 5.57 -5.13
CA TYR A 51 14.35 6.32 -4.32
C TYR A 51 15.66 6.57 -5.07
N MET A 52 16.48 7.49 -4.57
CA MET A 52 17.87 7.63 -5.04
C MET A 52 18.80 6.89 -4.08
N ASP A 53 19.69 6.09 -4.63
CA ASP A 53 20.81 5.49 -3.91
C ASP A 53 21.76 6.56 -3.36
N PRO A 54 22.66 6.21 -2.41
CA PRO A 54 23.69 7.12 -1.92
C PRO A 54 24.62 7.70 -3.01
N ASP A 55 24.79 6.98 -4.13
CA ASP A 55 25.57 7.41 -5.31
C ASP A 55 24.76 8.28 -6.29
N GLY A 56 23.49 8.57 -6.01
CA GLY A 56 22.60 9.37 -6.86
C GLY A 56 21.85 8.57 -7.94
N THR A 57 22.05 7.25 -8.01
CA THR A 57 21.35 6.40 -8.97
C THR A 57 19.86 6.29 -8.60
N LYS A 58 18.98 6.51 -9.58
CA LYS A 58 17.54 6.31 -9.41
C LYS A 58 17.20 4.82 -9.39
N ARG A 59 16.50 4.38 -8.36
CA ARG A 59 16.05 2.99 -8.19
C ARG A 59 14.55 2.91 -8.10
N VAL A 60 14.00 1.82 -8.61
CA VAL A 60 12.61 1.42 -8.39
C VAL A 60 12.58 -0.07 -8.12
N GLU A 61 12.13 -0.43 -6.93
CA GLU A 61 11.87 -1.82 -6.57
C GLU A 61 10.37 -2.10 -6.68
N HIS A 62 9.99 -3.32 -7.08
CA HIS A 62 8.59 -3.71 -7.31
C HIS A 62 8.34 -5.06 -6.65
N TRP A 63 7.27 -5.15 -5.89
CA TRP A 63 6.89 -6.35 -5.16
C TRP A 63 5.43 -6.70 -5.37
N PRO A 64 5.09 -7.98 -5.58
CA PRO A 64 3.70 -8.44 -5.61
C PRO A 64 3.03 -8.14 -4.28
N ALA A 65 1.86 -7.52 -4.34
CA ALA A 65 1.12 -7.10 -3.17
C ALA A 65 -0.39 -7.18 -3.40
N THR A 66 -1.16 -6.98 -2.35
CA THR A 66 -2.55 -6.59 -2.46
C THR A 66 -2.77 -5.25 -1.78
N THR A 67 -3.56 -4.41 -2.39
CA THR A 67 -4.09 -3.17 -1.82
C THR A 67 -5.55 -3.33 -1.40
N ASP A 68 -6.08 -4.55 -1.54
CA ASP A 68 -7.47 -4.92 -1.39
C ASP A 68 -7.69 -5.86 -0.21
N PRO A 69 -8.90 -5.91 0.35
CA PRO A 69 -9.27 -6.94 1.31
C PRO A 69 -9.39 -8.31 0.66
N GLY A 70 -9.06 -9.37 1.40
CA GLY A 70 -9.32 -10.74 0.98
C GLY A 70 -10.78 -11.16 1.17
N TRP A 71 -11.18 -12.23 0.50
CA TRP A 71 -12.58 -12.70 0.50
C TRP A 71 -13.14 -12.98 1.88
N HIS A 72 -12.32 -13.50 2.80
CA HIS A 72 -12.77 -13.76 4.16
C HIS A 72 -13.40 -12.52 4.81
N TRP A 73 -12.74 -11.36 4.69
CA TRP A 73 -13.20 -10.11 5.31
C TRP A 73 -14.21 -9.34 4.45
N LEU A 74 -14.16 -9.54 3.13
CA LEU A 74 -15.05 -8.87 2.20
C LEU A 74 -16.44 -9.54 2.16
N LYS A 75 -16.48 -10.87 2.29
CA LYS A 75 -17.67 -11.66 2.08
C LYS A 75 -18.16 -12.37 3.35
N ASP A 76 -17.26 -13.08 4.02
CA ASP A 76 -17.67 -14.03 5.07
C ASP A 76 -17.83 -13.34 6.43
N GLU A 77 -16.87 -12.51 6.82
CA GLU A 77 -16.82 -11.90 8.15
C GLU A 77 -16.37 -10.43 8.10
N PHE A 78 -17.28 -9.49 8.27
CA PHE A 78 -16.92 -8.08 8.38
C PHE A 78 -16.31 -7.75 9.74
N MET A 79 -15.16 -7.07 9.75
CA MET A 79 -14.60 -6.49 10.97
C MET A 79 -15.40 -5.31 11.52
N ASN A 80 -16.28 -4.72 10.71
CA ASN A 80 -17.08 -3.55 11.07
C ASN A 80 -18.48 -3.63 10.44
N ALA A 81 -19.49 -3.21 11.19
CA ALA A 81 -20.88 -3.19 10.71
C ALA A 81 -21.10 -2.28 9.48
N LYS A 82 -20.23 -1.29 9.27
CA LYS A 82 -20.25 -0.44 8.07
C LYS A 82 -19.71 -1.13 6.81
N GLY A 83 -19.21 -2.36 6.92
CA GLY A 83 -18.58 -3.11 5.85
C GLY A 83 -17.04 -3.06 5.87
N CYS A 84 -16.43 -3.74 4.90
CA CYS A 84 -14.99 -3.81 4.75
C CYS A 84 -14.41 -2.46 4.33
N ALA A 85 -13.23 -2.10 4.84
CA ALA A 85 -12.55 -0.86 4.47
C ALA A 85 -11.66 -1.11 3.26
N VAL A 86 -11.91 -0.41 2.16
CA VAL A 86 -11.09 -0.42 0.95
C VAL A 86 -10.39 0.93 0.82
N LEU A 87 -9.06 0.95 0.92
CA LEU A 87 -8.30 2.20 0.87
C LEU A 87 -8.55 2.92 -0.47
N MET A 88 -8.91 4.19 -0.42
CA MET A 88 -9.11 4.99 -1.62
C MET A 88 -7.76 5.34 -2.29
N PRO A 89 -7.68 5.38 -3.64
CA PRO A 89 -6.54 6.01 -4.30
C PRO A 89 -6.31 7.42 -3.79
N GLY A 90 -5.07 7.76 -3.47
CA GLY A 90 -4.73 9.04 -2.85
C GLY A 90 -3.28 9.10 -2.38
N GLN A 91 -2.83 10.29 -2.00
CA GLN A 91 -1.53 10.46 -1.36
C GLN A 91 -1.70 10.76 0.13
N TYR A 92 -1.20 9.89 0.97
CA TYR A 92 -1.30 9.91 2.42
C TYR A 92 0.03 10.38 3.04
N ARG A 93 0.18 11.70 3.17
CA ARG A 93 1.42 12.37 3.57
C ARG A 93 1.80 12.10 5.03
N GLY A 94 2.92 11.35 5.23
CA GLY A 94 3.41 10.98 6.55
C GLY A 94 2.36 10.25 7.39
N ALA A 95 1.54 9.41 6.75
CA ALA A 95 0.43 8.72 7.39
C ALA A 95 0.78 7.35 7.93
N PHE A 96 1.99 6.88 7.67
CA PHE A 96 2.48 5.61 8.18
C PHE A 96 3.80 5.80 8.94
N ALA A 97 4.01 4.97 9.95
CA ALA A 97 5.26 4.90 10.73
C ALA A 97 5.44 3.46 11.22
N GLU A 98 6.64 3.12 11.68
CA GLU A 98 6.86 1.82 12.31
C GLU A 98 6.01 1.65 13.56
N GLY A 99 5.47 0.44 13.69
CA GLY A 99 4.73 -0.05 14.84
C GLY A 99 4.60 -1.56 14.76
N LEU A 100 3.80 -2.17 15.62
CA LEU A 100 3.66 -3.62 15.67
C LEU A 100 2.35 -4.09 15.01
N HIS A 101 2.45 -5.01 14.06
CA HIS A 101 1.26 -5.70 13.53
C HIS A 101 0.72 -6.67 14.59
N LYS A 102 -0.48 -6.37 15.12
CA LYS A 102 -1.14 -7.18 16.17
C LYS A 102 -0.21 -7.50 17.35
N GLY A 103 0.72 -6.59 17.70
CA GLY A 103 1.69 -6.77 18.77
C GLY A 103 2.80 -7.81 18.51
N LYS A 104 2.93 -8.32 17.27
CA LYS A 104 3.78 -9.48 16.97
C LYS A 104 5.09 -9.16 16.26
N TYR A 105 5.08 -8.28 15.28
CA TYR A 105 6.28 -7.94 14.48
C TYR A 105 6.21 -6.52 13.95
N PRO A 106 7.38 -5.87 13.71
CA PRO A 106 7.44 -4.53 13.14
C PRO A 106 6.80 -4.48 11.75
N CYS A 107 6.03 -3.42 11.50
CA CYS A 107 5.47 -3.10 10.19
C CYS A 107 5.16 -1.60 10.11
N LEU A 108 4.68 -1.11 8.99
CA LEU A 108 4.21 0.26 8.88
C LEU A 108 2.74 0.33 9.29
N VAL A 109 2.47 1.02 10.41
CA VAL A 109 1.12 1.21 10.93
C VAL A 109 0.56 2.57 10.55
N GLN A 110 -0.74 2.67 10.42
CA GLN A 110 -1.45 3.92 10.22
C GLN A 110 -1.27 4.84 11.43
N VAL A 111 -0.84 6.10 11.20
CA VAL A 111 -0.66 7.13 12.24
C VAL A 111 -1.40 8.44 11.96
N LYS A 112 -2.15 8.52 10.85
CA LYS A 112 -3.05 9.63 10.52
C LYS A 112 -4.34 9.10 9.90
N PRO A 113 -5.43 9.87 9.88
CA PRO A 113 -6.65 9.50 9.18
C PRO A 113 -6.40 9.17 7.70
N LEU A 114 -7.09 8.15 7.21
CA LEU A 114 -7.13 7.72 5.81
C LEU A 114 -8.57 7.78 5.30
N LYS A 115 -8.73 7.83 3.98
CA LYS A 115 -10.03 7.73 3.32
C LYS A 115 -10.22 6.33 2.76
N VAL A 116 -11.39 5.74 3.03
CA VAL A 116 -11.75 4.41 2.56
C VAL A 116 -13.14 4.43 1.94
N TRP A 117 -13.36 3.54 0.99
CA TRP A 117 -14.70 3.10 0.66
C TRP A 117 -15.13 2.02 1.65
N ARG A 118 -16.44 1.93 1.90
CA ARG A 118 -17.04 0.85 2.69
C ARG A 118 -17.75 -0.10 1.75
N ASP A 119 -17.21 -1.30 1.67
CA ASP A 119 -17.80 -2.39 0.90
C ASP A 119 -18.68 -3.27 1.79
N ARG A 120 -19.93 -3.49 1.40
CA ARG A 120 -20.96 -4.08 2.27
C ARG A 120 -21.85 -5.13 1.59
N ASN A 121 -21.72 -5.34 0.29
CA ASN A 121 -22.63 -6.19 -0.47
C ASN A 121 -22.31 -7.70 -0.35
N ARG A 122 -21.16 -8.07 0.25
CA ARG A 122 -20.73 -9.46 0.46
C ARG A 122 -20.49 -10.26 -0.83
N ASP A 123 -20.09 -9.59 -1.89
CA ASP A 123 -19.64 -10.26 -3.11
C ASP A 123 -18.10 -10.34 -3.18
N ARG A 124 -17.54 -10.53 -4.36
CA ARG A 124 -16.10 -10.67 -4.59
C ARG A 124 -15.50 -9.49 -5.35
N THR A 125 -16.30 -8.47 -5.59
CA THR A 125 -15.93 -7.27 -6.34
C THR A 125 -15.87 -6.09 -5.37
N LEU A 126 -14.91 -5.19 -5.57
CA LEU A 126 -14.77 -4.02 -4.72
C LEU A 126 -15.84 -2.97 -5.04
N ASP A 127 -16.64 -2.62 -4.05
CA ASP A 127 -17.59 -1.53 -4.13
C ASP A 127 -17.00 -0.20 -3.70
N HIS A 128 -17.40 0.84 -4.40
CA HIS A 128 -17.03 2.23 -4.10
C HIS A 128 -18.25 3.01 -3.57
N ALA A 129 -19.02 2.40 -2.66
CA ALA A 129 -20.33 2.91 -2.29
C ALA A 129 -20.29 4.14 -1.39
N SER A 130 -19.78 4.01 -0.18
CA SER A 130 -19.73 5.11 0.79
C SER A 130 -18.32 5.41 1.23
N ILE A 131 -18.03 6.69 1.46
CA ILE A 131 -16.72 7.15 1.91
C ILE A 131 -16.74 7.30 3.43
N ASP A 132 -15.70 6.82 4.08
CA ASP A 132 -15.43 7.02 5.50
C ASP A 132 -13.99 7.55 5.67
N GLU A 133 -13.74 8.38 6.69
CA GLU A 133 -12.43 8.92 6.97
C GLU A 133 -12.10 8.75 8.45
N GLY A 134 -10.91 8.23 8.76
CA GLY A 134 -10.52 7.99 10.13
C GLY A 134 -9.35 7.05 10.31
N MET A 135 -9.25 6.53 11.53
CA MET A 135 -8.25 5.52 11.91
C MET A 135 -8.87 4.13 11.77
N PHE A 136 -8.42 3.36 10.81
CA PHE A 136 -8.97 2.03 10.49
C PHE A 136 -8.04 0.87 10.88
N GLY A 137 -6.80 1.19 11.29
CA GLY A 137 -5.77 0.19 11.52
C GLY A 137 -5.25 -0.44 10.22
N ILE A 138 -5.29 0.32 9.11
CA ILE A 138 -4.68 -0.11 7.85
C ILE A 138 -3.17 -0.07 8.01
N HIS A 139 -2.53 -1.23 7.89
CA HIS A 139 -1.08 -1.40 7.96
C HIS A 139 -0.51 -1.74 6.58
N ILE A 140 0.81 -1.54 6.41
CA ILE A 140 1.58 -2.10 5.30
C ILE A 140 2.42 -3.22 5.91
N HIS A 141 2.09 -4.48 5.58
CA HIS A 141 2.69 -5.64 6.23
C HIS A 141 2.90 -6.81 5.26
N LYS A 142 3.38 -7.94 5.76
CA LYS A 142 3.58 -9.16 4.97
C LYS A 142 2.44 -10.15 5.13
N ALA A 143 2.26 -10.99 4.12
CA ALA A 143 1.58 -12.27 4.22
C ALA A 143 2.55 -13.38 4.74
N GLY A 144 2.48 -14.59 4.20
CA GLY A 144 3.38 -15.70 4.54
C GLY A 144 4.77 -15.60 3.89
N GLU A 145 5.46 -16.72 3.75
CA GLU A 145 6.75 -16.78 3.06
C GLU A 145 6.60 -16.46 1.56
N ALA A 146 5.57 -17.06 0.91
CA ALA A 146 5.18 -16.81 -0.48
C ALA A 146 3.68 -17.12 -0.66
N SER A 147 2.81 -16.16 -0.36
CA SER A 147 1.36 -16.36 -0.43
C SER A 147 0.84 -16.11 -1.84
N VAL A 148 -0.17 -16.89 -2.24
CA VAL A 148 -0.82 -16.82 -3.57
C VAL A 148 -2.20 -16.18 -3.46
N GLN A 149 -2.90 -16.37 -2.34
CA GLN A 149 -4.24 -15.81 -2.08
C GLN A 149 -4.22 -14.93 -0.84
N VAL A 150 -5.03 -13.88 -0.87
CA VAL A 150 -5.09 -12.88 0.21
C VAL A 150 -5.88 -13.39 1.41
N ASP A 151 -7.09 -13.90 1.17
CA ASP A 151 -8.00 -14.45 2.20
C ASP A 151 -8.01 -13.66 3.52
N ARG A 152 -7.37 -14.19 4.58
CA ARG A 152 -7.32 -13.58 5.91
C ARG A 152 -6.17 -12.59 6.13
N TRP A 153 -5.26 -12.46 5.15
CA TRP A 153 -4.11 -11.57 5.31
C TRP A 153 -4.48 -10.09 5.30
N SER A 154 -5.51 -9.69 4.56
CA SER A 154 -5.94 -8.30 4.47
C SER A 154 -7.44 -8.13 4.74
N ALA A 155 -7.78 -7.24 5.67
CA ALA A 155 -9.11 -6.67 5.86
C ALA A 155 -9.15 -5.19 5.39
N GLY A 156 -8.31 -4.86 4.39
CA GLY A 156 -8.06 -3.51 3.87
C GLY A 156 -6.61 -3.03 4.03
N CYS A 157 -5.73 -3.83 4.67
CA CYS A 157 -4.31 -3.57 4.75
C CYS A 157 -3.63 -3.69 3.37
N GLN A 158 -2.47 -3.03 3.23
CA GLN A 158 -1.59 -3.17 2.07
C GLN A 158 -0.61 -4.31 2.38
N VAL A 159 -0.67 -5.42 1.66
CA VAL A 159 0.02 -6.64 2.07
C VAL A 159 0.94 -7.16 0.98
N LEU A 160 2.24 -7.29 1.28
CA LEU A 160 3.20 -7.90 0.39
C LEU A 160 3.05 -9.44 0.43
N ALA A 161 3.04 -10.06 -0.75
CA ALA A 161 2.84 -11.49 -0.90
C ALA A 161 3.96 -12.33 -0.26
N ARG A 162 5.20 -11.82 -0.28
CA ARG A 162 6.40 -12.53 0.16
C ARG A 162 7.07 -11.82 1.33
N LYS A 163 7.46 -12.59 2.33
CA LYS A 163 8.19 -12.08 3.51
C LYS A 163 9.52 -11.42 3.13
N ALA A 164 10.26 -11.97 2.18
CA ALA A 164 11.54 -11.39 1.74
C ALA A 164 11.37 -9.98 1.17
N ASP A 165 10.34 -9.75 0.35
CA ASP A 165 10.03 -8.44 -0.21
C ASP A 165 9.65 -7.42 0.88
N PHE A 166 8.88 -7.86 1.85
CA PHE A 166 8.52 -7.04 3.00
C PHE A 166 9.76 -6.65 3.84
N LEU A 167 10.66 -7.58 4.12
CA LEU A 167 11.88 -7.29 4.85
C LEU A 167 12.74 -6.27 4.08
N ARG A 168 12.84 -6.42 2.75
CA ARG A 168 13.55 -5.45 1.91
C ARG A 168 12.90 -4.06 1.97
N MET A 169 11.59 -3.96 1.93
CA MET A 169 10.87 -2.69 2.10
C MET A 169 11.17 -2.06 3.47
N MET A 170 11.18 -2.84 4.54
CA MET A 170 11.47 -2.34 5.89
C MET A 170 12.94 -1.87 6.03
N GLU A 171 13.91 -2.55 5.41
CA GLU A 171 15.30 -2.08 5.36
C GLU A 171 15.41 -0.68 4.71
N LEU A 172 14.71 -0.45 3.60
CA LEU A 172 14.66 0.86 2.94
C LEU A 172 13.99 1.90 3.83
N TYR A 173 12.87 1.54 4.47
CA TYR A 173 12.19 2.42 5.42
C TYR A 173 13.11 2.81 6.58
N ASP A 174 13.80 1.87 7.21
CA ASP A 174 14.69 2.13 8.33
C ASP A 174 15.84 3.07 7.94
N ALA A 175 16.43 2.84 6.77
CA ALA A 175 17.47 3.71 6.23
C ALA A 175 16.95 5.13 5.95
N SER A 176 15.74 5.25 5.42
CA SER A 176 15.06 6.52 5.18
C SER A 176 14.69 7.23 6.49
N ALA A 177 14.14 6.50 7.45
CA ALA A 177 13.69 7.04 8.73
C ALA A 177 14.82 7.68 9.55
N ARG A 178 16.04 7.16 9.45
CA ARG A 178 17.25 7.76 10.04
C ARG A 178 17.60 9.13 9.45
N LEU A 179 17.17 9.42 8.23
CA LEU A 179 17.49 10.67 7.52
C LEU A 179 16.32 11.68 7.59
N TYR A 180 15.08 11.20 7.54
CA TYR A 180 13.89 12.03 7.35
C TYR A 180 12.87 11.92 8.49
N GLY A 181 13.18 11.13 9.52
CA GLY A 181 12.25 10.85 10.62
C GLY A 181 11.30 9.67 10.33
N PRO A 182 10.55 9.23 11.35
CA PRO A 182 9.85 7.94 11.32
C PRO A 182 8.59 7.91 10.45
N ARG A 183 8.17 9.02 9.87
CA ARG A 183 6.93 9.06 9.09
C ARG A 183 7.20 8.92 7.61
N VAL A 184 6.53 7.96 6.97
CA VAL A 184 6.58 7.77 5.51
C VAL A 184 5.26 8.13 4.86
N THR A 185 5.37 8.69 3.65
CA THR A 185 4.23 8.95 2.76
C THR A 185 3.92 7.69 1.95
N TYR A 186 2.66 7.29 1.94
CA TYR A 186 2.17 6.25 1.05
C TYR A 186 1.24 6.85 0.00
N THR A 187 1.45 6.49 -1.25
CA THR A 187 0.59 6.89 -2.37
C THR A 187 -0.07 5.64 -2.95
N LEU A 188 -1.39 5.62 -3.05
CA LEU A 188 -2.11 4.57 -3.77
C LEU A 188 -2.59 5.13 -5.10
N LEU A 189 -2.09 4.54 -6.19
CA LEU A 189 -2.49 4.75 -7.56
C LEU A 189 -3.29 3.56 -8.07
N THR A 190 -3.86 3.69 -9.26
CA THR A 190 -4.42 2.58 -10.04
C THR A 190 -3.64 2.44 -11.35
N GLU A 191 -3.69 1.30 -12.01
CA GLU A 191 -3.06 1.12 -13.34
C GLU A 191 -3.57 2.12 -14.37
N ARG A 192 -4.82 2.60 -14.22
CA ARG A 192 -5.43 3.62 -15.11
C ARG A 192 -4.75 4.98 -15.03
N ASP A 193 -3.96 5.23 -13.99
CA ASP A 193 -3.25 6.51 -13.82
C ASP A 193 -2.00 6.60 -14.71
N PHE A 194 -1.61 5.50 -15.37
CA PHE A 194 -0.43 5.38 -16.23
C PHE A 194 -0.74 5.46 -17.74
N GLY A 195 -1.99 5.49 -18.11
CA GLY A 195 -2.45 5.62 -19.50
C GLY A 195 -2.67 7.05 -19.99
#